data_d92c7a1e2282c2b2a911738e0075c481
#
_entry.id   d92c7a1e2282c2b2a911738e0075c481
#
_cell.length_a   1.000
_cell.length_b   1.000
_cell.length_c   1.000
_cell.angle_alpha   90.00
_cell.angle_beta   90.00
_cell.angle_gamma   90.00
#
_symmetry.space_group_name_H-M   'P 1'
#
loop_
_entity.id
_entity.type
_entity.pdbx_description
1 polymer ?
#
loop_
_entity_poly.entity_id
_entity_poly.type
_entity_poly.pdbx_seq_one_letter_code
_entity_poly.pdbx_strand_id
1 'polypeptide(L)'
;GDKAYENVIEKSSAEAFASYCARLAEAGFEMTFDRTENSNNFAQYKKGDVGVTVYFTAFNNTVRIISEPASNMSDRSADTATVEKKCDARLTMIGRIFSKTGSYRGVPVNCGLMCFVLRLENGSFIVIDGGVATEGFAAGIMDTMKSQAPDPSHIHIAAWIITHTHSDHTGGFNKFSETYGR
;
A
#
# COMPACT_ATOMS: atom_id res chain seq x y z
N GLY A 1 -12.96 19.20 11.57
CA GLY A 1 -12.18 19.04 10.35
C GLY A 1 -10.71 19.11 10.68
N ASP A 2 -9.92 18.32 10.01
CA ASP A 2 -8.49 18.26 10.22
C ASP A 2 -7.86 19.61 9.89
N LYS A 3 -7.03 20.11 10.80
CA LYS A 3 -6.33 21.39 10.64
C LYS A 3 -5.00 21.17 9.89
N ALA A 4 -5.04 20.49 8.75
CA ALA A 4 -3.87 20.30 7.90
C ALA A 4 -3.90 21.28 6.72
N TYR A 5 -2.71 21.78 6.36
CA TYR A 5 -2.51 22.64 5.20
C TYR A 5 -1.50 21.98 4.26
N GLU A 6 -1.80 21.92 2.98
CA GLU A 6 -0.92 21.40 1.95
C GLU A 6 -0.49 22.52 1.00
N ASN A 7 0.81 22.58 0.73
CA ASN A 7 1.38 23.38 -0.36
C ASN A 7 2.04 22.44 -1.37
N VAL A 8 1.72 22.61 -2.64
CA VAL A 8 2.27 21.84 -3.75
C VAL A 8 3.11 22.79 -4.62
N ILE A 9 4.38 22.43 -4.81
CA ILE A 9 5.34 23.22 -5.60
C ILE A 9 5.71 22.35 -6.82
N GLU A 10 5.14 22.68 -7.95
CA GLU A 10 5.44 22.04 -9.23
C GLU A 10 6.77 22.51 -9.81
N LYS A 11 7.32 21.72 -10.75
CA LYS A 11 8.60 22.00 -11.42
C LYS A 11 9.73 22.26 -10.43
N SER A 12 9.72 21.52 -9.35
CA SER A 12 10.70 21.59 -8.27
C SER A 12 11.82 20.57 -8.46
N SER A 13 12.70 20.42 -7.47
CA SER A 13 13.83 19.48 -7.53
C SER A 13 14.16 18.91 -6.15
N ALA A 14 15.01 17.87 -6.12
CA ALA A 14 15.54 17.30 -4.88
C ALA A 14 16.38 18.33 -4.08
N GLU A 15 17.07 19.25 -4.76
CA GLU A 15 17.82 20.33 -4.12
C GLU A 15 16.88 21.33 -3.45
N ALA A 16 15.73 21.65 -4.06
CA ALA A 16 14.73 22.51 -3.46
C ALA A 16 14.11 21.86 -2.21
N PHE A 17 13.85 20.55 -2.27
CA PHE A 17 13.45 19.77 -1.08
C PHE A 17 14.51 19.87 0.02
N ALA A 18 15.77 19.61 -0.26
CA ALA A 18 16.84 19.65 0.71
C ALA A 18 17.02 21.07 1.31
N SER A 19 16.92 22.11 0.48
CA SER A 19 16.99 23.51 0.92
C SER A 19 15.84 23.86 1.87
N TYR A 20 14.63 23.36 1.60
CA TYR A 20 13.49 23.58 2.48
C TYR A 20 13.67 22.86 3.83
N CYS A 21 14.14 21.61 3.80
CA CYS A 21 14.46 20.84 5.00
C CYS A 21 15.51 21.53 5.87
N ALA A 22 16.57 22.09 5.27
CA ALA A 22 17.58 22.86 5.98
C ALA A 22 16.97 24.10 6.69
N ARG A 23 16.08 24.81 6.02
CA ARG A 23 15.38 25.96 6.62
C ARG A 23 14.46 25.57 7.78
N LEU A 24 13.84 24.40 7.74
CA LEU A 24 13.07 23.88 8.88
C LEU A 24 13.99 23.63 10.09
N ALA A 25 15.15 23.02 9.88
CA ALA A 25 16.13 22.78 10.92
C ALA A 25 16.65 24.11 11.52
N GLU A 26 17.00 25.10 10.67
CA GLU A 26 17.39 26.45 11.11
C GLU A 26 16.29 27.17 11.91
N ALA A 27 15.02 26.93 11.56
CA ALA A 27 13.87 27.45 12.29
C ALA A 27 13.60 26.68 13.61
N GLY A 28 14.43 25.68 13.96
CA GLY A 28 14.35 24.92 15.20
C GLY A 28 13.30 23.79 15.19
N PHE A 29 12.98 23.28 14.02
CA PHE A 29 12.23 22.03 13.90
C PHE A 29 13.19 20.85 14.04
N GLU A 30 12.80 19.85 14.81
CA GLU A 30 13.51 18.59 14.95
C GLU A 30 13.05 17.60 13.87
N MET A 31 14.00 17.00 13.16
CA MET A 31 13.71 15.95 12.20
C MET A 31 13.36 14.67 12.94
N THR A 32 12.17 14.11 12.68
CA THR A 32 11.67 12.87 13.29
C THR A 32 11.77 11.67 12.36
N PHE A 33 11.85 11.92 11.05
CA PHE A 33 11.97 10.89 10.03
C PHE A 33 12.59 11.47 8.76
N ASP A 34 13.45 10.69 8.09
CA ASP A 34 13.87 10.92 6.72
C ASP A 34 14.05 9.60 5.96
N ARG A 35 13.80 9.63 4.67
CA ARG A 35 13.98 8.48 3.78
C ARG A 35 14.15 8.92 2.34
N THR A 36 15.05 8.28 1.63
CA THR A 36 15.16 8.36 0.17
C THR A 36 14.88 7.00 -0.43
N GLU A 37 13.93 6.93 -1.37
CA GLU A 37 13.57 5.71 -2.04
C GLU A 37 13.19 5.97 -3.50
N ASN A 38 13.82 5.26 -4.44
CA ASN A 38 13.57 5.40 -5.88
C ASN A 38 13.64 6.86 -6.37
N SER A 39 14.64 7.62 -5.90
CA SER A 39 14.82 9.06 -6.17
C SER A 39 13.73 9.98 -5.58
N ASN A 40 12.80 9.46 -4.80
CA ASN A 40 11.88 10.28 -4.01
C ASN A 40 12.48 10.53 -2.63
N ASN A 41 12.21 11.72 -2.08
CA ASN A 41 12.70 12.12 -0.77
C ASN A 41 11.53 12.41 0.16
N PHE A 42 11.61 11.96 1.39
CA PHE A 42 10.61 12.15 2.45
C PHE A 42 11.30 12.63 3.71
N ALA A 43 10.72 13.60 4.39
CA ALA A 43 11.17 14.02 5.70
C ALA A 43 10.00 14.49 6.56
N GLN A 44 10.08 14.23 7.85
CA GLN A 44 9.13 14.74 8.85
C GLN A 44 9.88 15.55 9.92
N TYR A 45 9.28 16.65 10.30
CA TYR A 45 9.81 17.58 11.28
C TYR A 45 8.75 17.94 12.32
N LYS A 46 9.19 18.24 13.53
CA LYS A 46 8.31 18.62 14.64
C LYS A 46 8.89 19.78 15.42
N LYS A 47 8.01 20.74 15.80
CA LYS A 47 8.35 21.80 16.72
C LYS A 47 7.14 22.14 17.58
N GLY A 48 7.20 21.83 18.88
CA GLY A 48 6.03 21.95 19.76
C GLY A 48 4.83 21.18 19.22
N ASP A 49 3.71 21.86 19.05
CA ASP A 49 2.47 21.25 18.55
C ASP A 49 2.34 21.26 17.02
N VAL A 50 3.38 21.66 16.30
CA VAL A 50 3.39 21.74 14.83
C VAL A 50 4.21 20.60 14.25
N GLY A 51 3.59 19.83 13.36
CA GLY A 51 4.23 18.84 12.52
C GLY A 51 4.34 19.33 11.07
N VAL A 52 5.43 19.02 10.41
CA VAL A 52 5.64 19.31 8.98
C VAL A 52 6.16 18.06 8.29
N THR A 53 5.42 17.59 7.27
CA THR A 53 5.87 16.55 6.36
C THR A 53 6.24 17.17 5.03
N VAL A 54 7.43 16.87 4.54
CA VAL A 54 7.93 17.34 3.24
C VAL A 54 8.27 16.12 2.40
N TYR A 55 7.84 16.10 1.16
CA TYR A 55 8.30 15.08 0.23
C TYR A 55 8.48 15.60 -1.20
N PHE A 56 9.48 15.04 -1.87
CA PHE A 56 9.76 15.26 -3.28
C PHE A 56 9.44 14.00 -4.06
N THR A 57 8.70 14.15 -5.15
CA THR A 57 8.37 13.08 -6.08
C THR A 57 9.11 13.31 -7.39
N ALA A 58 10.07 12.43 -7.70
CA ALA A 58 10.91 12.54 -8.90
C ALA A 58 10.13 12.36 -10.20
N PHE A 59 9.06 11.55 -10.18
CA PHE A 59 8.24 11.29 -11.37
C PHE A 59 7.65 12.54 -12.01
N ASN A 60 7.22 13.52 -11.21
CA ASN A 60 6.58 14.75 -11.69
C ASN A 60 7.31 16.02 -11.22
N ASN A 61 8.48 15.90 -10.61
CA ASN A 61 9.27 17.01 -10.10
C ASN A 61 8.47 17.94 -9.17
N THR A 62 7.78 17.36 -8.20
CA THR A 62 6.90 18.09 -7.29
C THR A 62 7.40 17.97 -5.86
N VAL A 63 7.48 19.10 -5.14
CA VAL A 63 7.64 19.13 -3.68
C VAL A 63 6.29 19.40 -3.06
N ARG A 64 5.91 18.59 -2.07
CA ARG A 64 4.72 18.82 -1.24
C ARG A 64 5.14 19.06 0.19
N ILE A 65 4.47 20.02 0.81
CA ILE A 65 4.69 20.41 2.19
C ILE A 65 3.34 20.36 2.89
N ILE A 66 3.22 19.48 3.87
CA ILE A 66 2.01 19.33 4.68
C ILE A 66 2.34 19.81 6.08
N SER A 67 1.59 20.79 6.59
CA SER A 67 1.67 21.23 7.98
C SER A 67 0.39 20.87 8.71
N GLU A 68 0.53 20.29 9.90
CA GLU A 68 -0.58 19.76 10.69
C GLU A 68 -0.26 19.80 12.18
N PRO A 69 -1.26 19.63 13.07
CA PRO A 69 -0.96 19.41 14.48
C PRO A 69 -0.04 18.19 14.64
N ALA A 70 0.99 18.31 15.45
CA ALA A 70 1.97 17.26 15.68
C ALA A 70 1.36 15.96 16.21
N SER A 71 0.17 16.04 16.84
CA SER A 71 -0.61 14.87 17.27
C SER A 71 -1.22 14.06 16.13
N ASN A 72 -1.32 14.64 14.93
CA ASN A 72 -1.87 13.98 13.75
C ASN A 72 -0.78 13.25 12.92
N MET A 73 0.49 13.57 13.21
CA MET A 73 1.59 12.91 12.50
C MET A 73 1.64 11.42 12.84
N SER A 74 1.76 10.61 11.82
CA SER A 74 2.00 9.17 12.00
C SER A 74 3.40 8.94 12.57
N ASP A 75 3.50 8.02 13.54
CA ASP A 75 4.80 7.50 13.98
C ASP A 75 5.37 6.61 12.87
N ARG A 76 6.49 7.05 12.31
CA ARG A 76 7.22 6.37 11.25
C ARG A 76 8.44 5.59 11.75
N SER A 77 8.60 5.45 13.04
CA SER A 77 9.73 4.69 13.63
C SER A 77 9.79 3.25 13.12
N ALA A 78 8.63 2.65 12.85
CA ALA A 78 8.53 1.31 12.26
C ALA A 78 8.95 1.26 10.78
N ASP A 79 8.88 2.38 10.05
CA ASP A 79 9.26 2.44 8.62
C ASP A 79 10.77 2.33 8.41
N THR A 80 11.56 2.56 9.45
CA THR A 80 13.03 2.41 9.44
C THR A 80 13.47 1.00 9.88
N ALA A 81 12.55 0.19 10.37
CA ALA A 81 12.85 -1.17 10.75
C ALA A 81 13.27 -1.97 9.51
N THR A 82 14.41 -2.64 9.60
CA THR A 82 14.82 -3.63 8.60
C THR A 82 13.77 -4.73 8.58
N VAL A 83 13.07 -4.85 7.45
CA VAL A 83 12.09 -5.93 7.29
C VAL A 83 12.86 -7.26 7.24
N GLU A 84 12.63 -8.11 8.22
CA GLU A 84 13.23 -9.43 8.24
C GLU A 84 12.73 -10.24 7.04
N LYS A 85 13.68 -10.69 6.21
CA LYS A 85 13.34 -11.59 5.10
C LYS A 85 13.00 -12.97 5.65
N LYS A 86 11.72 -13.34 5.55
CA LYS A 86 11.20 -14.63 5.99
C LYS A 86 11.03 -15.63 4.85
N CYS A 87 10.89 -15.13 3.63
CA CYS A 87 10.65 -15.95 2.43
C CYS A 87 11.01 -15.16 1.17
N ASP A 88 11.01 -15.81 0.01
CA ASP A 88 11.16 -15.12 -1.26
C ASP A 88 9.84 -14.46 -1.68
N ALA A 89 9.92 -13.32 -2.35
CA ALA A 89 8.75 -12.70 -2.97
C ALA A 89 8.16 -13.63 -4.05
N ARG A 90 6.82 -13.69 -4.14
CA ARG A 90 6.14 -14.55 -5.10
C ARG A 90 4.85 -13.93 -5.61
N LEU A 91 4.74 -13.78 -6.92
CA LEU A 91 3.50 -13.38 -7.58
C LEU A 91 2.75 -14.63 -8.06
N THR A 92 1.48 -14.73 -7.70
CA THR A 92 0.58 -15.81 -8.13
C THR A 92 -0.66 -15.19 -8.75
N MET A 93 -1.00 -15.62 -9.95
CA MET A 93 -2.25 -15.26 -10.60
C MET A 93 -3.31 -16.33 -10.29
N ILE A 94 -4.46 -15.90 -9.81
CA ILE A 94 -5.64 -16.74 -9.57
C ILE A 94 -6.66 -16.42 -10.66
N GLY A 95 -7.09 -17.42 -11.40
CA GLY A 95 -8.12 -17.28 -12.42
C GLY A 95 -7.70 -17.78 -13.79
N ARG A 96 -8.64 -17.75 -14.74
CA ARG A 96 -8.41 -18.09 -16.13
C ARG A 96 -8.58 -16.86 -16.99
N ILE A 97 -7.56 -16.51 -17.75
CA ILE A 97 -7.56 -15.32 -18.61
C ILE A 97 -8.57 -15.42 -19.75
N PHE A 98 -8.91 -16.62 -20.23
CA PHE A 98 -9.80 -16.80 -21.38
C PHE A 98 -10.59 -18.11 -21.26
N SER A 99 -11.80 -18.04 -20.71
CA SER A 99 -12.79 -19.08 -20.92
C SER A 99 -14.16 -18.45 -21.10
N LYS A 100 -14.75 -18.59 -22.28
CA LYS A 100 -16.14 -18.18 -22.52
C LYS A 100 -17.13 -18.99 -21.69
N THR A 101 -16.71 -20.16 -21.25
CA THR A 101 -17.46 -21.03 -20.34
C THR A 101 -16.48 -21.83 -19.51
N GLY A 102 -16.54 -21.76 -18.22
CA GLY A 102 -15.71 -22.52 -17.32
C GLY A 102 -16.29 -22.56 -15.92
N SER A 103 -15.73 -23.40 -15.07
CA SER A 103 -16.02 -23.35 -13.64
C SER A 103 -14.74 -23.15 -12.86
N TYR A 104 -14.81 -22.36 -11.82
CA TYR A 104 -13.77 -22.26 -10.82
C TYR A 104 -14.32 -22.81 -9.51
N ARG A 105 -13.70 -23.87 -8.99
CA ARG A 105 -14.16 -24.60 -7.79
C ARG A 105 -15.66 -24.96 -7.84
N GLY A 106 -16.13 -25.45 -8.99
CA GLY A 106 -17.52 -25.89 -9.20
C GLY A 106 -18.52 -24.77 -9.49
N VAL A 107 -18.10 -23.51 -9.50
CA VAL A 107 -18.98 -22.37 -9.85
C VAL A 107 -18.79 -22.00 -11.32
N PRO A 108 -19.86 -21.96 -12.13
CA PRO A 108 -19.79 -21.49 -13.50
C PRO A 108 -19.35 -20.03 -13.56
N VAL A 109 -18.38 -19.71 -14.42
CA VAL A 109 -17.88 -18.36 -14.60
C VAL A 109 -17.83 -18.03 -16.09
N ASN A 110 -18.46 -16.93 -16.46
CA ASN A 110 -18.61 -16.48 -17.85
C ASN A 110 -17.70 -15.30 -18.20
N CYS A 111 -16.80 -14.92 -17.31
CA CYS A 111 -15.90 -13.76 -17.45
C CYS A 111 -14.46 -14.15 -17.12
N GLY A 112 -13.54 -13.33 -17.58
CA GLY A 112 -12.14 -13.42 -17.15
C GLY A 112 -12.06 -13.16 -15.65
N LEU A 113 -11.64 -14.16 -14.90
CA LEU A 113 -11.38 -14.01 -13.47
C LEU A 113 -9.95 -13.53 -13.32
N MET A 114 -9.75 -12.39 -12.70
CA MET A 114 -8.41 -11.85 -12.47
C MET A 114 -8.25 -11.47 -11.01
N CYS A 115 -7.28 -12.11 -10.37
CA CYS A 115 -6.80 -11.74 -9.05
C CYS A 115 -5.32 -12.12 -8.99
N PHE A 116 -4.51 -11.22 -8.48
CA PHE A 116 -3.11 -11.49 -8.23
C PHE A 116 -2.84 -11.45 -6.73
N VAL A 117 -2.09 -12.43 -6.26
CA VAL A 117 -1.59 -12.49 -4.89
C VAL A 117 -0.08 -12.37 -4.93
N LEU A 118 0.45 -11.27 -4.42
CA LEU A 118 1.87 -11.03 -4.26
C LEU A 118 2.25 -11.28 -2.80
N ARG A 119 3.01 -12.35 -2.54
CA ARG A 119 3.68 -12.54 -1.26
C ARG A 119 4.93 -11.68 -1.20
N LEU A 120 5.07 -10.89 -0.15
CA LEU A 120 6.25 -10.08 0.13
C LEU A 120 7.30 -10.89 0.90
N GLU A 121 8.53 -10.41 0.92
CA GLU A 121 9.64 -11.11 1.59
C GLU A 121 9.49 -11.24 3.12
N ASN A 122 8.70 -10.37 3.74
CA ASN A 122 8.34 -10.48 5.16
C ASN A 122 7.19 -11.45 5.45
N GLY A 123 6.66 -12.11 4.41
CA GLY A 123 5.56 -13.07 4.52
C GLY A 123 4.15 -12.47 4.47
N SER A 124 4.01 -11.14 4.39
CA SER A 124 2.72 -10.49 4.16
C SER A 124 2.31 -10.52 2.68
N PHE A 125 1.08 -10.12 2.39
CA PHE A 125 0.51 -10.21 1.04
C PHE A 125 -0.02 -8.87 0.56
N ILE A 126 0.13 -8.62 -0.74
CA ILE A 126 -0.65 -7.63 -1.48
C ILE A 126 -1.56 -8.40 -2.43
N VAL A 127 -2.86 -8.08 -2.41
CA VAL A 127 -3.83 -8.65 -3.34
C VAL A 127 -4.24 -7.57 -4.34
N ILE A 128 -4.27 -7.92 -5.62
CA ILE A 128 -4.68 -7.00 -6.69
C ILE A 128 -5.91 -7.59 -7.36
N ASP A 129 -7.00 -6.86 -7.36
CA ASP A 129 -8.34 -7.28 -7.72
C ASP A 129 -8.85 -8.46 -6.89
N GLY A 130 -10.08 -8.86 -7.07
CA GLY A 130 -10.69 -9.92 -6.26
C GLY A 130 -11.44 -10.97 -7.08
N GLY A 131 -11.53 -10.78 -8.41
CA GLY A 131 -12.39 -11.65 -9.22
C GLY A 131 -13.86 -11.52 -8.85
N VAL A 132 -14.63 -12.59 -9.07
CA VAL A 132 -16.09 -12.58 -8.89
C VAL A 132 -16.54 -12.86 -7.46
N ALA A 133 -17.75 -12.40 -7.11
CA ALA A 133 -18.37 -12.50 -5.78
C ALA A 133 -18.86 -13.92 -5.49
N THR A 134 -17.96 -14.91 -5.42
CA THR A 134 -18.32 -16.27 -5.02
C THR A 134 -17.50 -16.74 -3.83
N GLU A 135 -18.11 -17.58 -2.99
CA GLU A 135 -17.42 -18.20 -1.84
C GLU A 135 -16.20 -19.00 -2.28
N GLY A 136 -16.31 -19.73 -3.39
CA GLY A 136 -15.23 -20.52 -3.93
C GLY A 136 -14.04 -19.67 -4.38
N PHE A 137 -14.28 -18.46 -4.91
CA PHE A 137 -13.20 -17.57 -5.31
C PHE A 137 -12.52 -16.93 -4.08
N ALA A 138 -13.30 -16.43 -3.13
CA ALA A 138 -12.77 -15.90 -1.87
C ALA A 138 -11.96 -16.96 -1.10
N ALA A 139 -12.47 -18.19 -1.00
CA ALA A 139 -11.74 -19.31 -0.42
C ALA A 139 -10.44 -19.62 -1.19
N GLY A 140 -10.47 -19.54 -2.51
CA GLY A 140 -9.27 -19.73 -3.34
C GLY A 140 -8.17 -18.71 -3.09
N ILE A 141 -8.53 -17.44 -2.86
CA ILE A 141 -7.57 -16.40 -2.48
C ILE A 141 -6.96 -16.74 -1.11
N MET A 142 -7.77 -17.07 -0.12
CA MET A 142 -7.30 -17.43 1.23
C MET A 142 -6.40 -18.68 1.18
N ASP A 143 -6.80 -19.71 0.49
CA ASP A 143 -6.01 -20.96 0.36
C ASP A 143 -4.67 -20.71 -0.35
N THR A 144 -4.66 -19.83 -1.35
CA THR A 144 -3.43 -19.42 -2.03
C THR A 144 -2.47 -18.73 -1.06
N MET A 145 -2.97 -17.79 -0.26
CA MET A 145 -2.15 -17.12 0.75
C MET A 145 -1.65 -18.11 1.80
N LYS A 146 -2.53 -18.98 2.35
CA LYS A 146 -2.15 -20.01 3.32
C LYS A 146 -1.08 -20.96 2.81
N SER A 147 -1.18 -21.37 1.54
CA SER A 147 -0.20 -22.29 0.94
C SER A 147 1.19 -21.67 0.74
N GLN A 148 1.28 -20.34 0.80
CA GLN A 148 2.50 -19.58 0.54
C GLN A 148 3.02 -18.87 1.79
N ALA A 149 2.21 -18.71 2.83
CA ALA A 149 2.62 -18.03 4.04
C ALA A 149 3.69 -18.80 4.80
N PRO A 150 4.69 -18.13 5.39
CA PRO A 150 5.62 -18.75 6.34
C PRO A 150 4.89 -19.35 7.54
N ASP A 151 3.80 -18.71 7.98
CA ASP A 151 2.88 -19.20 9.00
C ASP A 151 1.45 -19.14 8.47
N PRO A 152 0.86 -20.28 8.06
CA PRO A 152 -0.51 -20.32 7.54
C PRO A 152 -1.61 -19.95 8.54
N SER A 153 -1.30 -19.93 9.85
CA SER A 153 -2.23 -19.53 10.90
C SER A 153 -2.36 -18.02 11.04
N HIS A 154 -1.38 -17.27 10.53
CA HIS A 154 -1.31 -15.81 10.62
C HIS A 154 -1.14 -15.19 9.21
N ILE A 155 -2.25 -14.99 8.53
CA ILE A 155 -2.26 -14.32 7.23
C ILE A 155 -2.38 -12.81 7.44
N HIS A 156 -1.38 -12.07 6.97
CA HIS A 156 -1.37 -10.61 6.99
C HIS A 156 -1.46 -10.04 5.58
N ILE A 157 -2.54 -9.34 5.28
CA ILE A 157 -2.74 -8.62 4.02
C ILE A 157 -2.31 -7.18 4.24
N ALA A 158 -1.17 -6.79 3.68
CA ALA A 158 -0.62 -5.44 3.79
C ALA A 158 -1.41 -4.42 2.95
N ALA A 159 -1.94 -4.86 1.81
CA ALA A 159 -2.77 -4.02 0.95
C ALA A 159 -3.69 -4.87 0.08
N TRP A 160 -4.86 -4.29 -0.27
CA TRP A 160 -5.70 -4.79 -1.35
C TRP A 160 -5.94 -3.67 -2.36
N ILE A 161 -5.55 -3.88 -3.60
CA ILE A 161 -5.60 -2.88 -4.67
C ILE A 161 -6.72 -3.28 -5.63
N ILE A 162 -7.68 -2.40 -5.83
CA ILE A 162 -8.74 -2.56 -6.83
C ILE A 162 -8.37 -1.67 -8.02
N THR A 163 -8.16 -2.29 -9.19
CA THR A 163 -7.77 -1.56 -10.40
C THR A 163 -8.91 -0.73 -10.97
N HIS A 164 -10.13 -1.26 -10.88
CA HIS A 164 -11.35 -0.55 -11.27
C HIS A 164 -12.60 -1.23 -10.68
N THR A 165 -13.77 -0.60 -10.84
CA THR A 165 -15.00 -0.93 -10.08
C THR A 165 -15.89 -2.00 -10.72
N HIS A 166 -15.45 -2.71 -11.76
CA HIS A 166 -16.24 -3.80 -12.33
C HIS A 166 -16.38 -4.97 -11.35
N SER A 167 -17.49 -5.66 -11.43
CA SER A 167 -17.87 -6.72 -10.48
C SER A 167 -16.94 -7.93 -10.50
N ASP A 168 -16.27 -8.20 -11.60
CA ASP A 168 -15.26 -9.24 -11.77
C ASP A 168 -13.87 -8.85 -11.24
N HIS A 169 -13.74 -7.64 -10.69
CA HIS A 169 -12.57 -7.13 -9.97
C HIS A 169 -12.86 -6.87 -8.48
N THR A 170 -14.03 -6.33 -8.17
CA THR A 170 -14.42 -5.98 -6.79
C THR A 170 -15.19 -7.09 -6.07
N GLY A 171 -15.86 -7.98 -6.80
CA GLY A 171 -16.78 -8.94 -6.23
C GLY A 171 -16.15 -9.89 -5.23
N GLY A 172 -14.99 -10.43 -5.55
CA GLY A 172 -14.28 -11.33 -4.66
C GLY A 172 -13.70 -10.63 -3.44
N PHE A 173 -13.30 -9.35 -3.55
CA PHE A 173 -12.92 -8.53 -2.39
C PHE A 173 -14.07 -8.39 -1.39
N ASN A 174 -15.25 -8.03 -1.88
CA ASN A 174 -16.44 -7.90 -1.03
C ASN A 174 -16.74 -9.24 -0.34
N LYS A 175 -16.78 -10.34 -1.11
CA LYS A 175 -17.05 -11.66 -0.56
C LYS A 175 -15.98 -12.15 0.42
N PHE A 176 -14.71 -11.84 0.14
CA PHE A 176 -13.61 -12.14 1.04
C PHE A 176 -13.74 -11.38 2.36
N SER A 177 -14.06 -10.09 2.29
CA SER A 177 -14.26 -9.24 3.49
C SER A 177 -15.44 -9.73 4.35
N GLU A 178 -16.55 -10.15 3.73
CA GLU A 178 -17.69 -10.75 4.44
C GLU A 178 -17.30 -12.04 5.17
N THR A 179 -16.44 -12.84 4.57
CA THR A 179 -16.10 -14.18 5.07
C THR A 179 -14.96 -14.18 6.07
N TYR A 180 -13.94 -13.34 5.86
CA TYR A 180 -12.68 -13.35 6.60
C TYR A 180 -12.31 -12.01 7.27
N GLY A 181 -13.04 -10.95 7.02
CA GLY A 181 -12.77 -9.59 7.50
C GLY A 181 -13.21 -9.33 8.94
N ARG A 182 -12.78 -10.15 9.91
CA ARG A 182 -13.05 -9.95 11.35
C ARG A 182 -11.78 -9.61 12.10
#